data_2df4ed67faeb3a8cc1c2007431e3ae14
#
_entry.id   2df4ed67faeb3a8cc1c2007431e3ae14
#
_cell.length_a   1.000
_cell.length_b   1.000
_cell.length_c   1.000
_cell.angle_alpha   90.00
_cell.angle_beta   90.00
_cell.angle_gamma   90.00
#
_symmetry.space_group_name_H-M   'P 1'
#
loop_
_entity.id
_entity.type
_entity.pdbx_description
1 polymer ?
#
loop_
_entity_poly.entity_id
_entity_poly.type
_entity_poly.pdbx_seq_one_letter_code
_entity_poly.pdbx_strand_id
1 'polypeptide(L)'
;MSEPALSIANSWRVAAVVWQRFFHAPIDARRLALVRIGFAVVMLVNFSVLYPDLETWYGEQGLYPSEAAESHALPQQWTLLRWISPTNPAAESWLHGLFWLTIASAAMLLVGFLSRLNALVLFVMLVSWQNRNPVILDGEDTVMRLVGFYLLLMRSGRAWSVDSWLARTILRRPTDVCPLAPAWPLRLLQLQMVVIFIAAALYKLGGLSWIDGTALSYVCRLNDTFGRFPVPDFVFETPLLVRLMTWSVIAVELIAPLFLWFKETRRSALLLIVLFHLANEYTMSLFLFHWIMLVGWTSFLTSYDLPFSLLSSRRDKSPQPAGSLAAK
;
A
#
# COMPACT_ATOMS: atom_id res chain seq x y z
N MET A 1 -25.25 -32.01 -33.77
CA MET A 1 -25.18 -31.60 -32.35
C MET A 1 -23.73 -31.52 -31.87
N SER A 2 -22.89 -30.62 -32.41
CA SER A 2 -21.46 -30.51 -32.04
C SER A 2 -20.95 -29.05 -31.85
N GLU A 3 -21.80 -28.03 -31.91
CA GLU A 3 -21.39 -26.63 -31.76
C GLU A 3 -21.15 -26.14 -30.32
N PRO A 4 -21.85 -26.57 -29.25
CA PRO A 4 -21.63 -25.99 -27.91
C PRO A 4 -20.28 -26.37 -27.28
N ALA A 5 -19.74 -27.54 -27.56
CA ALA A 5 -18.46 -28.01 -26.98
C ALA A 5 -17.24 -27.25 -27.53
N LEU A 6 -17.26 -26.88 -28.80
CA LEU A 6 -16.21 -26.05 -29.44
C LEU A 6 -16.23 -24.61 -28.92
N SER A 7 -17.41 -24.07 -28.63
CA SER A 7 -17.58 -22.72 -28.05
C SER A 7 -17.01 -22.65 -26.64
N ILE A 8 -17.29 -23.64 -25.80
CA ILE A 8 -16.78 -23.69 -24.40
C ILE A 8 -15.25 -23.83 -24.39
N ALA A 9 -14.69 -24.71 -25.21
CA ALA A 9 -13.23 -24.89 -25.31
C ALA A 9 -12.51 -23.62 -25.77
N ASN A 10 -13.09 -22.85 -26.68
CA ASN A 10 -12.57 -21.55 -27.10
C ASN A 10 -12.67 -20.50 -25.99
N SER A 11 -13.75 -20.47 -25.22
CA SER A 11 -13.92 -19.57 -24.09
C SER A 11 -12.87 -19.79 -23.00
N TRP A 12 -12.56 -21.05 -22.66
CA TRP A 12 -11.49 -21.38 -21.71
C TRP A 12 -10.11 -20.97 -22.20
N ARG A 13 -9.81 -21.13 -23.49
CA ARG A 13 -8.55 -20.67 -24.09
C ARG A 13 -8.41 -19.15 -24.01
N VAL A 14 -9.47 -18.41 -24.34
CA VAL A 14 -9.47 -16.95 -24.22
C VAL A 14 -9.28 -16.53 -22.77
N ALA A 15 -10.01 -17.14 -21.83
CA ALA A 15 -9.84 -16.85 -20.40
C ALA A 15 -8.40 -17.12 -19.91
N ALA A 16 -7.80 -18.24 -20.33
CA ALA A 16 -6.42 -18.57 -20.00
C ALA A 16 -5.42 -17.55 -20.56
N VAL A 17 -5.60 -17.08 -21.79
CA VAL A 17 -4.75 -16.03 -22.39
C VAL A 17 -4.90 -14.71 -21.65
N VAL A 18 -6.12 -14.32 -21.29
CA VAL A 18 -6.38 -13.08 -20.51
C VAL A 18 -5.73 -13.19 -19.14
N TRP A 19 -5.90 -14.33 -18.45
CA TRP A 19 -5.27 -14.61 -17.16
C TRP A 19 -3.74 -14.53 -17.22
N GLN A 20 -3.14 -15.21 -18.20
CA GLN A 20 -1.70 -15.17 -18.44
C GLN A 20 -1.19 -13.76 -18.68
N ARG A 21 -1.87 -12.99 -19.52
CA ARG A 21 -1.49 -11.59 -19.79
C ARG A 21 -1.66 -10.71 -18.55
N PHE A 22 -2.72 -10.90 -17.80
CA PHE A 22 -3.00 -10.08 -16.61
C PHE A 22 -1.97 -10.31 -15.52
N PHE A 23 -1.69 -11.57 -15.16
CA PHE A 23 -0.84 -11.87 -14.01
C PHE A 23 0.65 -12.07 -14.37
N HIS A 24 0.98 -12.52 -15.57
CA HIS A 24 2.33 -12.93 -15.89
C HIS A 24 3.05 -12.04 -16.92
N ALA A 25 2.35 -11.09 -17.56
CA ALA A 25 3.03 -10.14 -18.43
C ALA A 25 4.07 -9.34 -17.64
N PRO A 26 5.31 -9.20 -18.15
CA PRO A 26 6.33 -8.44 -17.46
C PRO A 26 5.94 -6.96 -17.37
N ILE A 27 6.23 -6.34 -16.25
CA ILE A 27 5.99 -4.92 -15.97
C ILE A 27 7.29 -4.20 -15.63
N ASP A 28 7.29 -2.89 -15.79
CA ASP A 28 8.38 -2.04 -15.37
C ASP A 28 8.60 -2.11 -13.85
N ALA A 29 9.81 -2.53 -13.42
CA ALA A 29 10.16 -2.70 -12.02
C ALA A 29 10.18 -1.37 -11.23
N ARG A 30 10.20 -0.21 -11.91
CA ARG A 30 10.09 1.11 -11.26
C ARG A 30 8.76 1.27 -10.52
N ARG A 31 7.70 0.64 -10.99
CA ARG A 31 6.40 0.61 -10.29
C ARG A 31 6.50 -0.08 -8.94
N LEU A 32 7.23 -1.19 -8.87
CA LEU A 32 7.48 -1.92 -7.61
C LEU A 32 8.39 -1.11 -6.67
N ALA A 33 9.38 -0.41 -7.24
CA ALA A 33 10.26 0.45 -6.48
C ALA A 33 9.51 1.63 -5.84
N LEU A 34 8.51 2.19 -6.53
CA LEU A 34 7.68 3.27 -5.99
C LEU A 34 6.90 2.82 -4.75
N VAL A 35 6.26 1.65 -4.82
CA VAL A 35 5.57 1.06 -3.65
C VAL A 35 6.56 0.82 -2.50
N ARG A 36 7.76 0.28 -2.78
CA ARG A 36 8.81 0.07 -1.79
C ARG A 36 9.23 1.35 -1.08
N ILE A 37 9.52 2.39 -1.86
CA ILE A 37 9.96 3.69 -1.34
C ILE A 37 8.85 4.30 -0.48
N GLY A 38 7.63 4.37 -1.00
CA GLY A 38 6.48 4.90 -0.27
C GLY A 38 6.22 4.14 1.04
N PHE A 39 6.21 2.81 0.99
CA PHE A 39 6.05 1.97 2.18
C PHE A 39 7.14 2.22 3.21
N ALA A 40 8.41 2.24 2.79
CA ALA A 40 9.54 2.48 3.69
C ALA A 40 9.48 3.87 4.35
N VAL A 41 9.06 4.91 3.62
CA VAL A 41 8.85 6.26 4.19
C VAL A 41 7.75 6.22 5.25
N VAL A 42 6.61 5.61 4.97
CA VAL A 42 5.51 5.48 5.95
C VAL A 42 5.98 4.75 7.19
N MET A 43 6.72 3.64 7.05
CA MET A 43 7.27 2.89 8.17
C MET A 43 8.27 3.69 9.00
N LEU A 44 9.16 4.46 8.36
CA LEU A 44 10.09 5.34 9.07
C LEU A 44 9.36 6.41 9.86
N VAL A 45 8.34 7.04 9.27
CA VAL A 45 7.53 8.04 9.99
C VAL A 45 6.79 7.39 11.16
N ASN A 46 6.12 6.25 10.94
CA ASN A 46 5.38 5.53 11.97
C ASN A 46 6.24 5.23 13.20
N PHE A 47 7.39 4.61 13.00
CA PHE A 47 8.28 4.26 14.11
C PHE A 47 9.00 5.48 14.69
N SER A 48 9.29 6.51 13.90
CA SER A 48 9.89 7.74 14.44
C SER A 48 8.94 8.48 15.39
N VAL A 49 7.64 8.49 15.07
CA VAL A 49 6.62 9.09 15.96
C VAL A 49 6.39 8.22 17.20
N LEU A 50 6.50 6.90 17.08
CA LEU A 50 6.37 5.98 18.23
C LEU A 50 7.54 6.09 19.23
N TYR A 51 8.73 6.50 18.79
CA TYR A 51 9.94 6.45 19.61
C TYR A 51 9.85 7.16 20.98
N PRO A 52 9.31 8.39 21.10
CA PRO A 52 9.17 9.06 22.37
C PRO A 52 8.31 8.30 23.40
N ASP A 53 7.34 7.53 22.91
CA ASP A 53 6.36 6.80 23.73
C ASP A 53 6.62 5.28 23.74
N LEU A 54 7.80 4.85 23.26
CA LEU A 54 8.13 3.43 23.10
C LEU A 54 7.98 2.66 24.41
N GLU A 55 8.57 3.16 25.49
CA GLU A 55 8.51 2.53 26.82
C GLU A 55 7.11 2.60 27.42
N THR A 56 6.37 3.68 27.16
CA THR A 56 4.98 3.83 27.61
C THR A 56 4.06 2.76 27.03
N TRP A 57 4.24 2.41 25.76
CA TRP A 57 3.36 1.47 25.07
C TRP A 57 3.86 0.02 25.08
N TYR A 58 5.17 -0.20 25.23
CA TYR A 58 5.76 -1.53 25.06
C TYR A 58 6.67 -1.96 26.23
N GLY A 59 7.03 -1.03 27.12
CA GLY A 59 7.85 -1.32 28.28
C GLY A 59 7.08 -2.06 29.39
N GLU A 60 7.82 -2.74 30.28
CA GLU A 60 7.23 -3.50 31.37
C GLU A 60 6.58 -2.61 32.46
N GLN A 61 7.03 -1.36 32.57
CA GLN A 61 6.44 -0.37 33.48
C GLN A 61 5.45 0.57 32.74
N GLY A 62 5.15 0.25 31.46
CA GLY A 62 4.27 1.04 30.62
C GLY A 62 2.79 0.70 30.84
N LEU A 63 1.94 1.26 29.94
CA LEU A 63 0.48 1.10 30.00
C LEU A 63 0.00 -0.32 29.65
N TYR A 64 0.80 -1.07 28.88
CA TYR A 64 0.45 -2.42 28.42
C TYR A 64 1.63 -3.39 28.63
N PRO A 65 1.90 -3.81 29.89
CA PRO A 65 2.99 -4.72 30.23
C PRO A 65 2.81 -6.11 29.60
N SER A 66 3.85 -6.94 29.63
CA SER A 66 3.84 -8.28 29.01
C SER A 66 2.76 -9.19 29.59
N GLU A 67 2.48 -9.14 30.88
CA GLU A 67 1.42 -9.92 31.53
C GLU A 67 0.04 -9.58 30.96
N ALA A 68 -0.25 -8.29 30.75
CA ALA A 68 -1.49 -7.86 30.10
C ALA A 68 -1.54 -8.32 28.64
N ALA A 69 -0.45 -8.24 27.91
CA ALA A 69 -0.36 -8.71 26.54
C ALA A 69 -0.60 -10.22 26.42
N GLU A 70 -0.02 -11.02 27.30
CA GLU A 70 -0.20 -12.48 27.32
C GLU A 70 -1.63 -12.88 27.69
N SER A 71 -2.26 -12.18 28.63
CA SER A 71 -3.64 -12.48 29.05
C SER A 71 -4.69 -12.21 27.97
N HIS A 72 -4.41 -11.29 27.05
CA HIS A 72 -5.30 -10.93 25.94
C HIS A 72 -4.88 -11.54 24.59
N ALA A 73 -3.71 -12.19 24.52
CA ALA A 73 -3.18 -12.75 23.28
C ALA A 73 -4.05 -13.88 22.75
N LEU A 74 -4.42 -13.82 21.48
CA LEU A 74 -5.05 -14.93 20.80
C LEU A 74 -4.00 -16.01 20.47
N PRO A 75 -4.36 -17.31 20.46
CA PRO A 75 -3.40 -18.41 20.22
C PRO A 75 -2.62 -18.31 18.91
N GLN A 76 -3.19 -17.66 17.89
CA GLN A 76 -2.57 -17.45 16.58
C GLN A 76 -1.71 -16.19 16.50
N GLN A 77 -1.74 -15.34 17.51
CA GLN A 77 -0.92 -14.14 17.55
C GLN A 77 0.47 -14.48 18.08
N TRP A 78 1.48 -14.35 17.20
CA TRP A 78 2.87 -14.53 17.57
C TRP A 78 3.60 -13.19 17.50
N THR A 79 4.59 -13.00 18.38
CA THR A 79 5.42 -11.80 18.42
C THR A 79 6.85 -12.16 18.83
N LEU A 80 7.82 -11.52 18.22
CA LEU A 80 9.22 -11.59 18.67
C LEU A 80 9.46 -10.80 19.96
N LEU A 81 8.53 -9.91 20.30
CA LEU A 81 8.64 -9.08 21.51
C LEU A 81 8.26 -9.84 22.80
N ARG A 82 7.98 -11.16 22.72
CA ARG A 82 7.75 -12.02 23.91
C ARG A 82 8.92 -12.05 24.88
N TRP A 83 10.14 -11.74 24.41
CA TRP A 83 11.32 -11.70 25.27
C TRP A 83 11.41 -10.41 26.12
N ILE A 84 10.57 -9.44 25.86
CA ILE A 84 10.36 -8.28 26.71
C ILE A 84 9.40 -8.74 27.82
N SER A 85 9.97 -9.14 28.95
CA SER A 85 9.24 -9.73 30.09
C SER A 85 9.95 -9.30 31.38
N PRO A 86 9.20 -9.15 32.51
CA PRO A 86 9.79 -8.77 33.81
C PRO A 86 10.86 -9.76 34.31
N THR A 87 10.78 -11.01 33.86
CA THR A 87 11.76 -12.05 34.22
C THR A 87 13.08 -11.95 33.40
N ASN A 88 13.11 -11.14 32.35
CA ASN A 88 14.29 -10.98 31.54
C ASN A 88 15.05 -9.68 31.92
N PRO A 89 16.24 -9.78 32.54
CA PRO A 89 17.02 -8.61 32.96
C PRO A 89 17.49 -7.74 31.77
N ALA A 90 17.43 -8.26 30.54
CA ALA A 90 17.78 -7.54 29.32
C ALA A 90 16.55 -7.04 28.54
N ALA A 91 15.34 -7.05 29.13
CA ALA A 91 14.10 -6.71 28.44
C ALA A 91 14.13 -5.35 27.76
N GLU A 92 14.61 -4.31 28.45
CA GLU A 92 14.75 -2.96 27.91
C GLU A 92 15.72 -2.91 26.74
N SER A 93 16.88 -3.57 26.86
CA SER A 93 17.86 -3.66 25.78
C SER A 93 17.29 -4.38 24.56
N TRP A 94 16.47 -5.40 24.74
CA TRP A 94 15.76 -6.08 23.66
C TRP A 94 14.73 -5.18 23.00
N LEU A 95 13.96 -4.42 23.78
CA LEU A 95 12.97 -3.47 23.26
C LEU A 95 13.63 -2.46 22.30
N HIS A 96 14.68 -1.79 22.78
CA HIS A 96 15.41 -0.82 21.97
C HIS A 96 16.14 -1.48 20.79
N GLY A 97 16.73 -2.66 20.98
CA GLY A 97 17.40 -3.40 19.92
C GLY A 97 16.48 -3.76 18.76
N LEU A 98 15.29 -4.29 19.06
CA LEU A 98 14.27 -4.63 18.06
C LEU A 98 13.69 -3.38 17.40
N PHE A 99 13.54 -2.31 18.16
CA PHE A 99 13.10 -1.02 17.61
C PHE A 99 14.11 -0.49 16.56
N TRP A 100 15.38 -0.41 16.91
CA TRP A 100 16.42 0.06 15.99
C TRP A 100 16.64 -0.88 14.80
N LEU A 101 16.43 -2.19 14.99
CA LEU A 101 16.42 -3.15 13.88
C LEU A 101 15.28 -2.81 12.89
N THR A 102 14.11 -2.44 13.41
CA THR A 102 12.96 -2.05 12.57
C THR A 102 13.26 -0.79 11.77
N ILE A 103 13.77 0.26 12.42
CA ILE A 103 14.18 1.53 11.77
C ILE A 103 15.28 1.28 10.73
N ALA A 104 16.32 0.51 11.09
CA ALA A 104 17.42 0.20 10.16
C ALA A 104 16.88 -0.56 8.93
N SER A 105 16.01 -1.55 9.13
CA SER A 105 15.41 -2.31 8.02
C SER A 105 14.55 -1.43 7.12
N ALA A 106 13.79 -0.48 7.69
CA ALA A 106 13.01 0.47 6.92
C ALA A 106 13.91 1.43 6.11
N ALA A 107 15.00 1.93 6.71
CA ALA A 107 15.96 2.79 6.03
C ALA A 107 16.71 2.05 4.90
N MET A 108 17.12 0.80 5.15
CA MET A 108 17.74 -0.04 4.12
C MET A 108 16.76 -0.39 2.99
N LEU A 109 15.49 -0.61 3.32
CA LEU A 109 14.45 -0.84 2.34
C LEU A 109 14.18 0.42 1.49
N LEU A 110 14.22 1.61 2.09
CA LEU A 110 14.06 2.89 1.40
C LEU A 110 15.11 3.03 0.28
N VAL A 111 16.37 2.86 0.61
CA VAL A 111 17.46 2.94 -0.38
C VAL A 111 17.54 1.69 -1.27
N GLY A 112 16.83 0.63 -0.93
CA GLY A 112 16.79 -0.62 -1.69
C GLY A 112 18.10 -1.43 -1.59
N PHE A 113 18.68 -1.49 -0.41
CA PHE A 113 19.81 -2.37 -0.09
C PHE A 113 19.31 -3.66 0.52
N LEU A 114 19.74 -4.81 -0.01
CA LEU A 114 19.22 -6.14 0.35
C LEU A 114 17.66 -6.15 0.43
N SER A 115 17.03 -5.57 -0.57
CA SER A 115 15.61 -5.19 -0.55
C SER A 115 14.68 -6.31 -0.10
N ARG A 116 14.93 -7.56 -0.48
CA ARG A 116 14.09 -8.70 -0.07
C ARG A 116 14.26 -9.06 1.39
N LEU A 117 15.51 -9.05 1.88
CA LEU A 117 15.79 -9.36 3.27
C LEU A 117 15.18 -8.30 4.18
N ASN A 118 15.41 -7.02 3.87
CA ASN A 118 14.86 -5.92 4.68
C ASN A 118 13.33 -5.83 4.60
N ALA A 119 12.70 -6.17 3.47
CA ALA A 119 11.26 -6.31 3.39
C ALA A 119 10.73 -7.42 4.33
N LEU A 120 11.43 -8.57 4.38
CA LEU A 120 11.08 -9.67 5.28
C LEU A 120 11.24 -9.27 6.75
N VAL A 121 12.41 -8.74 7.11
CA VAL A 121 12.68 -8.31 8.50
C VAL A 121 11.66 -7.26 8.94
N LEU A 122 11.42 -6.24 8.11
CA LEU A 122 10.46 -5.18 8.42
C LEU A 122 9.03 -5.70 8.54
N PHE A 123 8.61 -6.63 7.70
CA PHE A 123 7.29 -7.26 7.81
C PHE A 123 7.14 -8.09 9.09
N VAL A 124 8.13 -8.91 9.42
CA VAL A 124 8.16 -9.72 10.65
C VAL A 124 8.13 -8.81 11.88
N MET A 125 8.91 -7.73 11.87
CA MET A 125 8.92 -6.75 12.96
C MET A 125 7.58 -6.02 13.05
N LEU A 126 7.01 -5.55 11.94
CA LEU A 126 5.70 -4.89 11.93
C LEU A 126 4.61 -5.78 12.56
N VAL A 127 4.52 -7.04 12.12
CA VAL A 127 3.56 -8.00 12.71
C VAL A 127 3.84 -8.23 14.18
N SER A 128 5.12 -8.27 14.58
CA SER A 128 5.51 -8.46 15.98
C SER A 128 5.10 -7.28 16.87
N TRP A 129 5.33 -6.04 16.43
CA TRP A 129 4.90 -4.83 17.12
C TRP A 129 3.38 -4.78 17.27
N GLN A 130 2.65 -5.01 16.19
CA GLN A 130 1.19 -4.99 16.17
C GLN A 130 0.58 -6.08 17.06
N ASN A 131 1.15 -7.29 17.08
CA ASN A 131 0.64 -8.37 17.91
C ASN A 131 1.04 -8.22 19.40
N ARG A 132 2.11 -7.47 19.71
CA ARG A 132 2.52 -7.21 21.11
C ARG A 132 1.57 -6.23 21.80
N ASN A 133 1.08 -5.23 21.06
CA ASN A 133 0.14 -4.27 21.61
C ASN A 133 -1.00 -3.99 20.61
N PRO A 134 -2.08 -4.79 20.65
CA PRO A 134 -3.22 -4.60 19.75
C PRO A 134 -4.12 -3.41 20.15
N VAL A 135 -3.92 -2.81 21.33
CA VAL A 135 -4.79 -1.76 21.88
C VAL A 135 -4.64 -0.44 21.11
N ILE A 136 -3.45 -0.18 20.58
CA ILE A 136 -3.14 1.05 19.86
C ILE A 136 -3.29 0.92 18.33
N LEU A 137 -3.81 -0.22 17.84
CA LEU A 137 -3.94 -0.46 16.40
C LEU A 137 -5.18 0.21 15.84
N ASP A 138 -4.97 0.81 14.66
CA ASP A 138 -6.00 1.44 13.85
C ASP A 138 -6.09 0.84 12.44
N GLY A 139 -6.89 1.45 11.57
CA GLY A 139 -7.10 0.97 10.21
C GLY A 139 -5.82 0.96 9.36
N GLU A 140 -4.92 1.92 9.58
CA GLU A 140 -3.62 1.99 8.88
C GLU A 140 -2.72 0.80 9.16
N ASP A 141 -2.74 0.27 10.37
CA ASP A 141 -1.92 -0.89 10.75
C ASP A 141 -2.27 -2.12 9.91
N THR A 142 -3.56 -2.33 9.68
CA THR A 142 -4.02 -3.40 8.79
C THR A 142 -3.55 -3.19 7.35
N VAL A 143 -3.65 -1.97 6.83
CA VAL A 143 -3.19 -1.64 5.48
C VAL A 143 -1.66 -1.76 5.37
N MET A 144 -0.90 -1.30 6.37
CA MET A 144 0.55 -1.47 6.44
C MET A 144 0.96 -2.95 6.39
N ARG A 145 0.26 -3.81 7.13
CA ARG A 145 0.49 -5.27 7.12
C ARG A 145 0.22 -5.87 5.74
N LEU A 146 -0.87 -5.47 5.08
CA LEU A 146 -1.22 -5.94 3.74
C LEU A 146 -0.19 -5.48 2.70
N VAL A 147 0.14 -4.19 2.66
CA VAL A 147 1.14 -3.66 1.72
C VAL A 147 2.50 -4.30 1.95
N GLY A 148 2.93 -4.44 3.21
CA GLY A 148 4.17 -5.12 3.60
C GLY A 148 4.22 -6.56 3.11
N PHE A 149 3.12 -7.31 3.28
CA PHE A 149 3.01 -8.69 2.78
C PHE A 149 3.18 -8.78 1.27
N TYR A 150 2.47 -7.94 0.49
CA TYR A 150 2.61 -7.96 -0.96
C TYR A 150 4.01 -7.51 -1.40
N LEU A 151 4.64 -6.59 -0.66
CA LEU A 151 6.00 -6.14 -0.95
C LEU A 151 7.04 -7.27 -0.84
N LEU A 152 6.85 -8.24 0.09
CA LEU A 152 7.69 -9.45 0.18
C LEU A 152 7.72 -10.24 -1.13
N LEU A 153 6.58 -10.30 -1.82
CA LEU A 153 6.42 -11.05 -3.06
C LEU A 153 7.01 -10.30 -4.25
N MET A 154 7.24 -8.98 -4.11
CA MET A 154 7.72 -8.10 -5.18
C MET A 154 9.25 -8.17 -5.33
N ARG A 155 9.73 -8.10 -6.57
CA ARG A 155 11.16 -7.90 -6.89
C ARG A 155 11.48 -6.39 -6.93
N SER A 156 11.19 -5.67 -5.85
CA SER A 156 11.26 -4.21 -5.78
C SER A 156 12.68 -3.63 -5.81
N GLY A 157 13.71 -4.45 -5.54
CA GLY A 157 15.12 -4.07 -5.62
C GLY A 157 15.70 -4.02 -7.06
N ARG A 158 14.92 -4.29 -8.11
CA ARG A 158 15.40 -4.25 -9.50
C ARG A 158 15.55 -2.84 -10.07
N ALA A 159 14.90 -1.86 -9.49
CA ALA A 159 14.92 -0.46 -9.95
C ALA A 159 15.09 0.48 -8.76
N TRP A 160 15.72 1.64 -9.01
CA TRP A 160 15.92 2.72 -8.03
C TRP A 160 16.44 2.21 -6.68
N SER A 161 17.49 1.38 -6.70
CA SER A 161 17.98 0.68 -5.53
C SER A 161 19.49 0.55 -5.54
N VAL A 162 20.08 0.48 -4.35
CA VAL A 162 21.47 0.12 -4.15
C VAL A 162 21.76 -1.28 -4.71
N ASP A 163 20.81 -2.22 -4.56
CA ASP A 163 20.93 -3.58 -5.15
C ASP A 163 21.15 -3.52 -6.66
N SER A 164 20.38 -2.68 -7.38
CA SER A 164 20.53 -2.55 -8.83
C SER A 164 21.79 -1.81 -9.24
N TRP A 165 22.25 -0.88 -8.43
CA TRP A 165 23.52 -0.19 -8.63
C TRP A 165 24.72 -1.12 -8.42
N LEU A 166 24.74 -1.91 -7.33
CA LEU A 166 25.77 -2.92 -7.05
C LEU A 166 25.84 -3.99 -8.14
N ALA A 167 24.65 -4.44 -8.62
CA ALA A 167 24.59 -5.42 -9.69
C ALA A 167 25.27 -4.92 -10.98
N ARG A 168 25.14 -3.63 -11.29
CA ARG A 168 25.77 -3.00 -12.47
C ARG A 168 27.25 -2.76 -12.29
N THR A 169 27.64 -2.13 -11.17
CA THR A 169 29.00 -1.61 -10.99
C THR A 169 29.97 -2.68 -10.52
N ILE A 170 29.58 -3.51 -9.56
CA ILE A 170 30.46 -4.51 -8.96
C ILE A 170 30.34 -5.85 -9.66
N LEU A 171 29.10 -6.34 -9.88
CA LEU A 171 28.88 -7.64 -10.51
C LEU A 171 28.93 -7.58 -12.04
N ARG A 172 29.10 -6.39 -12.63
CA ARG A 172 29.18 -6.15 -14.08
C ARG A 172 28.07 -6.85 -14.87
N ARG A 173 26.90 -7.04 -14.25
CA ARG A 173 25.75 -7.63 -14.92
C ARG A 173 25.15 -6.62 -15.90
N PRO A 174 24.91 -6.99 -17.15
CA PRO A 174 24.17 -6.14 -18.07
C PRO A 174 22.79 -5.90 -17.45
N THR A 175 22.43 -4.63 -17.31
CA THR A 175 21.11 -4.28 -16.79
C THR A 175 20.36 -3.56 -17.88
N ASP A 176 19.16 -4.02 -18.13
CA ASP A 176 18.25 -3.39 -19.07
C ASP A 176 17.98 -1.93 -18.67
N VAL A 177 17.85 -1.07 -19.65
CA VAL A 177 17.48 0.33 -19.45
C VAL A 177 16.11 0.42 -18.76
N CYS A 178 15.23 -0.56 -19.00
CA CYS A 178 13.94 -0.75 -18.33
C CYS A 178 13.91 -2.14 -17.68
N PRO A 179 14.30 -2.28 -16.41
CA PRO A 179 14.26 -3.57 -15.74
C PRO A 179 12.82 -4.06 -15.59
N LEU A 180 12.58 -5.27 -16.07
CA LEU A 180 11.26 -5.91 -16.03
C LEU A 180 11.12 -6.80 -14.78
N ALA A 181 9.91 -6.90 -14.26
CA ALA A 181 9.56 -7.76 -13.15
C ALA A 181 8.22 -8.47 -13.41
N PRO A 182 7.95 -9.62 -12.75
CA PRO A 182 6.65 -10.27 -12.82
C PRO A 182 5.54 -9.34 -12.32
N ALA A 183 4.40 -9.33 -13.02
CA ALA A 183 3.27 -8.46 -12.68
C ALA A 183 2.46 -8.95 -11.48
N TRP A 184 2.37 -10.27 -11.26
CA TRP A 184 1.41 -10.88 -10.37
C TRP A 184 1.40 -10.33 -8.94
N PRO A 185 2.55 -10.00 -8.28
CA PRO A 185 2.48 -9.47 -6.92
C PRO A 185 1.86 -8.06 -6.88
N LEU A 186 2.17 -7.24 -7.90
CA LEU A 186 1.56 -5.92 -8.03
C LEU A 186 0.07 -6.01 -8.33
N ARG A 187 -0.34 -7.00 -9.15
CA ARG A 187 -1.76 -7.24 -9.44
C ARG A 187 -2.54 -7.65 -8.20
N LEU A 188 -1.93 -8.50 -7.34
CA LEU A 188 -2.55 -8.86 -6.06
C LEU A 188 -2.72 -7.63 -5.16
N LEU A 189 -1.71 -6.77 -5.05
CA LEU A 189 -1.85 -5.50 -4.32
C LEU A 189 -2.95 -4.62 -4.91
N GLN A 190 -3.03 -4.48 -6.24
CA GLN A 190 -4.09 -3.71 -6.90
C GLN A 190 -5.48 -4.26 -6.58
N LEU A 191 -5.67 -5.57 -6.64
CA LEU A 191 -6.92 -6.23 -6.28
C LEU A 191 -7.26 -5.99 -4.81
N GLN A 192 -6.27 -6.10 -3.92
CA GLN A 192 -6.45 -5.84 -2.50
C GLN A 192 -6.92 -4.40 -2.22
N MET A 193 -6.33 -3.40 -2.89
CA MET A 193 -6.75 -2.01 -2.76
C MET A 193 -8.20 -1.79 -3.20
N VAL A 194 -8.59 -2.43 -4.31
CA VAL A 194 -9.99 -2.41 -4.78
C VAL A 194 -10.93 -3.06 -3.76
N VAL A 195 -10.53 -4.21 -3.20
CA VAL A 195 -11.32 -4.91 -2.16
C VAL A 195 -11.49 -4.06 -0.91
N ILE A 196 -10.45 -3.35 -0.46
CA ILE A 196 -10.55 -2.46 0.71
C ILE A 196 -11.63 -1.39 0.48
N PHE A 197 -11.60 -0.72 -0.67
CA PHE A 197 -12.56 0.35 -0.98
C PHE A 197 -13.99 -0.19 -1.12
N ILE A 198 -14.19 -1.27 -1.86
CA ILE A 198 -15.52 -1.88 -2.02
C ILE A 198 -16.04 -2.37 -0.65
N ALA A 199 -15.20 -3.04 0.16
CA ALA A 199 -15.60 -3.50 1.47
C ALA A 199 -15.97 -2.33 2.41
N ALA A 200 -15.20 -1.23 2.38
CA ALA A 200 -15.50 -0.02 3.15
C ALA A 200 -16.86 0.59 2.76
N ALA A 201 -17.15 0.67 1.47
CA ALA A 201 -18.43 1.16 0.97
C ALA A 201 -19.60 0.25 1.38
N LEU A 202 -19.44 -1.08 1.22
CA LEU A 202 -20.46 -2.06 1.61
C LEU A 202 -20.72 -2.02 3.12
N TYR A 203 -19.68 -1.87 3.93
CA TYR A 203 -19.83 -1.72 5.38
C TYR A 203 -20.62 -0.45 5.74
N LYS A 204 -20.31 0.68 5.08
CA LYS A 204 -21.05 1.95 5.26
C LYS A 204 -22.52 1.81 4.88
N LEU A 205 -22.84 1.08 3.82
CA LEU A 205 -24.22 0.82 3.40
C LEU A 205 -25.05 0.02 4.43
N GLY A 206 -24.42 -0.62 5.40
CA GLY A 206 -25.08 -1.23 6.55
C GLY A 206 -25.49 -0.23 7.66
N GLY A 207 -25.00 1.02 7.63
CA GLY A 207 -25.25 2.03 8.66
C GLY A 207 -26.36 3.01 8.28
N LEU A 208 -27.32 3.23 9.18
CA LEU A 208 -28.47 4.13 8.93
C LEU A 208 -28.03 5.56 8.57
N SER A 209 -27.05 6.13 9.28
CA SER A 209 -26.53 7.47 9.01
C SER A 209 -25.89 7.64 7.63
N TRP A 210 -25.38 6.56 7.05
CA TRP A 210 -24.87 6.55 5.68
C TRP A 210 -25.98 6.48 4.64
N ILE A 211 -27.03 5.71 4.93
CA ILE A 211 -28.20 5.57 4.03
C ILE A 211 -29.01 6.87 3.99
N ASP A 212 -29.29 7.49 5.13
CA ASP A 212 -30.04 8.74 5.22
C ASP A 212 -29.22 9.98 4.84
N GLY A 213 -27.90 9.80 4.67
CA GLY A 213 -26.96 10.84 4.22
C GLY A 213 -26.52 11.80 5.32
N THR A 214 -26.62 11.42 6.60
CA THR A 214 -26.24 12.28 7.74
C THR A 214 -24.86 11.97 8.32
N ALA A 215 -24.19 10.91 7.88
CA ALA A 215 -22.94 10.41 8.47
C ALA A 215 -21.86 11.49 8.59
N LEU A 216 -21.64 12.32 7.56
CA LEU A 216 -20.63 13.37 7.60
C LEU A 216 -20.91 14.44 8.65
N SER A 217 -22.18 14.71 8.97
CA SER A 217 -22.51 15.68 10.03
C SER A 217 -22.03 15.24 11.41
N TYR A 218 -21.93 13.93 11.64
CA TYR A 218 -21.37 13.38 12.88
C TYR A 218 -19.85 13.33 12.80
N VAL A 219 -19.29 12.71 11.75
CA VAL A 219 -17.83 12.52 11.61
C VAL A 219 -17.06 13.83 11.65
N CYS A 220 -17.52 14.85 10.91
CA CYS A 220 -16.83 16.15 10.85
C CYS A 220 -17.00 17.02 12.10
N ARG A 221 -17.83 16.60 13.06
CA ARG A 221 -18.02 17.30 14.35
C ARG A 221 -17.38 16.59 15.54
N LEU A 222 -16.70 15.46 15.32
CA LEU A 222 -15.92 14.76 16.34
C LEU A 222 -14.55 15.44 16.54
N ASN A 223 -14.57 16.76 16.81
CA ASN A 223 -13.37 17.59 16.91
C ASN A 223 -12.40 17.11 17.98
N ASP A 224 -12.92 16.57 19.10
CA ASP A 224 -12.11 16.10 20.22
C ASP A 224 -11.41 14.75 19.94
N THR A 225 -11.84 14.01 18.92
CA THR A 225 -11.35 12.67 18.65
C THR A 225 -10.60 12.60 17.30
N PHE A 226 -11.21 13.12 16.24
CA PHE A 226 -10.70 12.97 14.87
C PHE A 226 -10.54 14.29 14.12
N GLY A 227 -11.02 15.42 14.68
CA GLY A 227 -10.97 16.71 13.98
C GLY A 227 -9.53 17.19 13.77
N ARG A 228 -9.18 17.52 12.53
CA ARG A 228 -7.89 18.17 12.23
C ARG A 228 -8.08 19.65 11.91
N PHE A 229 -8.93 19.96 10.96
CA PHE A 229 -9.27 21.32 10.57
C PHE A 229 -10.79 21.50 10.57
N PRO A 230 -11.30 22.68 10.96
CA PRO A 230 -12.73 22.92 11.03
C PRO A 230 -13.35 22.88 9.63
N VAL A 231 -14.47 22.21 9.53
CA VAL A 231 -15.33 22.27 8.33
C VAL A 231 -16.23 23.50 8.48
N PRO A 232 -16.35 24.35 7.46
CA PRO A 232 -17.17 25.55 7.53
C PRO A 232 -18.62 25.27 7.90
N ASP A 233 -19.22 26.09 8.78
CA ASP A 233 -20.58 25.87 9.33
C ASP A 233 -21.67 25.80 8.26
N PHE A 234 -21.54 26.55 7.16
CA PHE A 234 -22.51 26.52 6.07
C PHE A 234 -22.72 25.12 5.47
N VAL A 235 -21.72 24.24 5.59
CA VAL A 235 -21.82 22.83 5.12
C VAL A 235 -22.89 22.12 5.94
N PHE A 236 -22.90 22.33 7.26
CA PHE A 236 -23.84 21.67 8.18
C PHE A 236 -25.21 22.35 8.22
N GLU A 237 -25.27 23.62 7.86
CA GLU A 237 -26.55 24.37 7.74
C GLU A 237 -27.34 24.00 6.49
N THR A 238 -26.69 23.31 5.54
CA THR A 238 -27.32 22.88 4.29
C THR A 238 -27.48 21.36 4.26
N PRO A 239 -28.67 20.79 4.67
CA PRO A 239 -28.87 19.34 4.76
C PRO A 239 -28.63 18.60 3.45
N LEU A 240 -28.96 19.23 2.30
CA LEU A 240 -28.72 18.64 0.99
C LEU A 240 -27.22 18.47 0.73
N LEU A 241 -26.39 19.45 1.11
CA LEU A 241 -24.93 19.39 0.92
C LEU A 241 -24.32 18.26 1.76
N VAL A 242 -24.71 18.13 3.02
CA VAL A 242 -24.29 17.02 3.90
C VAL A 242 -24.63 15.67 3.29
N ARG A 243 -25.86 15.50 2.77
CA ARG A 243 -26.29 14.25 2.12
C ARG A 243 -25.46 13.95 0.88
N LEU A 244 -25.28 14.93 -0.01
CA LEU A 244 -24.50 14.75 -1.23
C LEU A 244 -23.04 14.40 -0.91
N MET A 245 -22.44 15.06 0.07
CA MET A 245 -21.09 14.74 0.53
C MET A 245 -21.02 13.33 1.12
N THR A 246 -21.98 12.92 1.97
CA THR A 246 -22.03 11.57 2.54
C THR A 246 -22.14 10.51 1.46
N TRP A 247 -23.05 10.66 0.51
CA TRP A 247 -23.22 9.69 -0.57
C TRP A 247 -22.07 9.71 -1.57
N SER A 248 -21.39 10.84 -1.75
CA SER A 248 -20.19 10.92 -2.60
C SER A 248 -19.05 10.07 -2.06
N VAL A 249 -18.90 9.92 -0.74
CA VAL A 249 -17.93 9.01 -0.13
C VAL A 249 -18.17 7.57 -0.60
N ILE A 250 -19.42 7.09 -0.47
CA ILE A 250 -19.78 5.73 -0.90
C ILE A 250 -19.59 5.57 -2.42
N ALA A 251 -20.01 6.58 -3.20
CA ALA A 251 -19.88 6.54 -4.65
C ALA A 251 -18.42 6.47 -5.10
N VAL A 252 -17.54 7.25 -4.48
CA VAL A 252 -16.10 7.21 -4.78
C VAL A 252 -15.51 5.85 -4.44
N GLU A 253 -15.83 5.30 -3.27
CA GLU A 253 -15.31 3.99 -2.84
C GLU A 253 -15.82 2.83 -3.71
N LEU A 254 -17.03 2.89 -4.26
CA LEU A 254 -17.57 1.85 -5.14
C LEU A 254 -17.10 2.01 -6.59
N ILE A 255 -17.05 3.23 -7.10
CA ILE A 255 -16.92 3.49 -8.53
C ILE A 255 -15.47 3.73 -8.93
N ALA A 256 -14.73 4.58 -8.20
CA ALA A 256 -13.39 4.96 -8.60
C ALA A 256 -12.41 3.78 -8.78
N PRO A 257 -12.39 2.75 -7.90
CA PRO A 257 -11.52 1.60 -8.08
C PRO A 257 -11.74 0.81 -9.36
N LEU A 258 -12.97 0.77 -9.85
CA LEU A 258 -13.33 0.06 -11.10
C LEU A 258 -12.73 0.76 -12.32
N PHE A 259 -12.75 2.09 -12.33
CA PHE A 259 -12.22 2.91 -13.43
C PHE A 259 -10.69 2.91 -13.52
N LEU A 260 -9.98 2.45 -12.48
CA LEU A 260 -8.53 2.31 -12.50
C LEU A 260 -8.02 1.25 -13.50
N TRP A 261 -8.88 0.30 -13.89
CA TRP A 261 -8.50 -0.77 -14.81
C TRP A 261 -8.48 -0.33 -16.27
N PHE A 262 -9.14 0.75 -16.61
CA PHE A 262 -9.22 1.28 -17.97
C PHE A 262 -8.19 2.39 -18.17
N LYS A 263 -7.42 2.33 -19.26
CA LYS A 263 -6.33 3.29 -19.51
C LYS A 263 -6.84 4.73 -19.71
N GLU A 264 -8.06 4.88 -20.26
CA GLU A 264 -8.70 6.15 -20.56
C GLU A 264 -9.12 6.92 -19.30
N THR A 265 -9.60 6.21 -18.28
CA THR A 265 -10.17 6.79 -17.05
C THR A 265 -9.23 6.71 -15.85
N ARG A 266 -8.15 5.92 -15.94
CA ARG A 266 -7.22 5.66 -14.81
C ARG A 266 -6.69 6.93 -14.15
N ARG A 267 -6.24 7.91 -14.95
CA ARG A 267 -5.66 9.14 -14.39
C ARG A 267 -6.69 9.96 -13.64
N SER A 268 -7.89 10.08 -14.20
CA SER A 268 -8.99 10.80 -13.55
C SER A 268 -9.43 10.09 -12.28
N ALA A 269 -9.52 8.75 -12.30
CA ALA A 269 -9.85 7.95 -11.12
C ALA A 269 -8.76 8.04 -10.04
N LEU A 270 -7.48 7.99 -10.40
CA LEU A 270 -6.39 8.21 -9.46
C LEU A 270 -6.43 9.61 -8.84
N LEU A 271 -6.65 10.64 -9.64
CA LEU A 271 -6.79 12.00 -9.15
C LEU A 271 -7.97 12.13 -8.18
N LEU A 272 -9.12 11.54 -8.52
CA LEU A 272 -10.29 11.52 -7.64
C LEU A 272 -9.98 10.83 -6.31
N ILE A 273 -9.29 9.68 -6.33
CA ILE A 273 -8.89 8.96 -5.12
C ILE A 273 -7.90 9.78 -4.28
N VAL A 274 -6.94 10.44 -4.91
CA VAL A 274 -5.99 11.32 -4.20
C VAL A 274 -6.75 12.48 -3.53
N LEU A 275 -7.63 13.16 -4.26
CA LEU A 275 -8.44 14.24 -3.70
C LEU A 275 -9.35 13.76 -2.58
N PHE A 276 -9.93 12.57 -2.70
CA PHE A 276 -10.71 11.91 -1.66
C PHE A 276 -9.89 11.70 -0.37
N HIS A 277 -8.69 11.14 -0.49
CA HIS A 277 -7.81 10.93 0.67
C HIS A 277 -7.34 12.25 1.28
N LEU A 278 -7.01 13.26 0.47
CA LEU A 278 -6.62 14.59 0.97
C LEU A 278 -7.79 15.32 1.64
N ALA A 279 -9.02 15.18 1.14
CA ALA A 279 -10.20 15.73 1.79
C ALA A 279 -10.45 15.07 3.16
N ASN A 280 -10.31 13.76 3.25
CA ASN A 280 -10.41 13.05 4.52
C ASN A 280 -9.26 13.42 5.48
N GLU A 281 -8.03 13.57 4.99
CA GLU A 281 -6.88 14.03 5.78
C GLU A 281 -7.08 15.46 6.32
N TYR A 282 -7.79 16.31 5.56
CA TYR A 282 -8.15 17.66 6.01
C TYR A 282 -9.16 17.63 7.17
N THR A 283 -10.16 16.75 7.08
CA THR A 283 -11.26 16.70 8.05
C THR A 283 -10.97 15.83 9.27
N MET A 284 -10.18 14.76 9.06
CA MET A 284 -9.94 13.73 10.08
C MET A 284 -8.45 13.49 10.31
N SER A 285 -8.03 13.49 11.57
CA SER A 285 -6.67 13.12 11.96
C SER A 285 -6.54 11.61 12.12
N LEU A 286 -6.48 10.90 10.99
CA LEU A 286 -6.28 9.45 10.96
C LEU A 286 -4.80 9.10 10.72
N PHE A 287 -3.91 9.70 11.49
CA PHE A 287 -2.46 9.54 11.47
C PHE A 287 -1.91 9.20 10.07
N LEU A 288 -1.45 7.96 9.83
CA LEU A 288 -0.84 7.54 8.56
C LEU A 288 -1.82 6.81 7.61
N PHE A 289 -3.10 6.67 7.96
CA PHE A 289 -4.06 5.90 7.17
C PHE A 289 -4.11 6.35 5.70
N HIS A 290 -4.29 7.64 5.47
CA HIS A 290 -4.41 8.17 4.11
C HIS A 290 -3.12 8.01 3.32
N TRP A 291 -1.97 8.16 3.99
CA TRP A 291 -0.65 8.06 3.36
C TRP A 291 -0.33 6.63 2.93
N ILE A 292 -0.60 5.62 3.77
CA ILE A 292 -0.39 4.21 3.38
C ILE A 292 -1.37 3.77 2.29
N MET A 293 -2.61 4.29 2.31
CA MET A 293 -3.57 4.05 1.23
C MET A 293 -3.05 4.66 -0.09
N LEU A 294 -2.55 5.89 -0.09
CA LEU A 294 -1.95 6.51 -1.28
C LEU A 294 -0.75 5.70 -1.79
N VAL A 295 0.10 5.16 -0.92
CA VAL A 295 1.18 4.24 -1.31
C VAL A 295 0.60 3.03 -2.05
N GLY A 296 -0.44 2.40 -1.54
CA GLY A 296 -1.11 1.28 -2.21
C GLY A 296 -1.63 1.66 -3.60
N TRP A 297 -2.25 2.83 -3.74
CA TRP A 297 -2.78 3.34 -5.02
C TRP A 297 -1.70 3.67 -6.05
N THR A 298 -0.44 3.96 -5.64
CA THR A 298 0.68 4.11 -6.59
C THR A 298 0.89 2.86 -7.45
N SER A 299 0.43 1.69 -7.00
CA SER A 299 0.48 0.44 -7.77
C SER A 299 -0.24 0.52 -9.14
N PHE A 300 -1.21 1.43 -9.29
CA PHE A 300 -1.92 1.66 -10.55
C PHE A 300 -1.20 2.62 -11.51
N LEU A 301 -0.17 3.36 -11.05
CA LEU A 301 0.66 4.17 -11.94
C LEU A 301 1.36 3.28 -12.97
N THR A 302 1.44 3.77 -14.19
CA THR A 302 2.15 3.10 -15.29
C THR A 302 3.46 3.80 -15.60
N SER A 303 4.30 3.20 -16.42
CA SER A 303 5.55 3.80 -16.86
C SER A 303 5.35 5.16 -17.57
N TYR A 304 4.18 5.36 -18.20
CA TYR A 304 3.81 6.62 -18.86
C TYR A 304 3.41 7.73 -17.90
N ASP A 305 3.05 7.38 -16.67
CA ASP A 305 2.65 8.34 -15.63
C ASP A 305 3.86 8.80 -14.81
N LEU A 306 5.00 8.13 -14.93
CA LEU A 306 6.22 8.47 -14.21
C LEU A 306 7.01 9.55 -14.98
N PRO A 307 7.52 10.60 -14.30
CA PRO A 307 8.19 11.74 -14.95
C PRO A 307 9.42 11.38 -15.78
N PHE A 308 9.98 10.18 -15.57
CA PHE A 308 11.15 9.67 -16.28
C PHE A 308 10.83 8.96 -17.62
N SER A 309 9.55 8.85 -18.01
CA SER A 309 9.16 8.29 -19.30
C SER A 309 9.70 9.12 -20.47
N LEU A 310 9.89 10.42 -20.27
CA LEU A 310 10.44 11.34 -21.28
C LEU A 310 11.92 11.07 -21.62
N LEU A 311 12.68 10.43 -20.75
CA LEU A 311 14.09 10.08 -20.99
C LEU A 311 14.25 8.77 -21.77
N SER A 312 13.25 7.88 -21.75
CA SER A 312 13.28 6.60 -22.48
C SER A 312 12.83 6.74 -23.95
N SER A 313 11.98 7.72 -24.26
CA SER A 313 11.42 7.89 -25.61
C SER A 313 12.45 8.36 -26.67
N ARG A 314 13.65 8.79 -26.26
CA ARG A 314 14.72 9.19 -27.20
C ARG A 314 15.50 8.02 -27.80
N ARG A 315 15.31 6.76 -27.37
CA ARG A 315 16.07 5.60 -27.87
C ARG A 315 15.28 4.62 -28.73
N ASP A 316 13.98 4.79 -28.90
CA ASP A 316 13.16 3.90 -29.75
C ASP A 316 13.08 4.36 -31.22
N LYS A 317 14.07 5.12 -31.67
CA LYS A 317 14.41 5.20 -33.10
C LYS A 317 15.37 4.04 -33.40
N SER A 318 14.87 2.80 -33.43
CA SER A 318 15.51 1.72 -34.14
C SER A 318 15.69 2.17 -35.60
N PRO A 319 16.87 2.02 -36.20
CA PRO A 319 17.02 2.26 -37.63
C PRO A 319 16.07 1.31 -38.35
N GLN A 320 15.16 1.82 -39.15
CA GLN A 320 14.48 1.00 -40.16
C GLN A 320 15.57 0.28 -40.97
N PRO A 321 15.44 -1.03 -41.18
CA PRO A 321 16.37 -1.68 -42.09
C PRO A 321 16.28 -0.98 -43.46
N ALA A 322 17.40 -0.36 -43.81
CA ALA A 322 17.57 0.26 -45.10
C ALA A 322 17.29 -0.78 -46.21
N GLY A 323 16.33 -0.46 -47.00
CA GLY A 323 16.15 -0.82 -48.37
C GLY A 323 16.54 -2.25 -48.82
N SER A 324 15.52 -3.02 -49.15
CA SER A 324 15.62 -3.88 -50.31
C SER A 324 15.30 -3.05 -51.56
N LEU A 325 16.31 -2.32 -52.00
CA LEU A 325 16.33 -1.86 -53.39
C LEU A 325 17.12 -2.88 -54.23
N ALA A 326 16.50 -3.29 -55.29
CA ALA A 326 17.05 -3.87 -56.51
C ALA A 326 17.40 -5.37 -56.50
N ALA A 327 16.57 -6.11 -57.15
CA ALA A 327 17.07 -6.96 -58.21
C ALA A 327 16.01 -7.08 -59.32
N LYS A 328 16.46 -6.70 -60.47
CA LYS A 328 15.91 -6.91 -61.79
C LYS A 328 15.52 -8.34 -62.04
#